data_e7173f6680be7f0a51fe301a67c44d37
#
_entry.id   e7173f6680be7f0a51fe301a67c44d37
#
_cell.length_a   1.000
_cell.length_b   1.000
_cell.length_c   1.000
_cell.angle_alpha   90.00
_cell.angle_beta   90.00
_cell.angle_gamma   90.00
#
_symmetry.space_group_name_H-M   'P 1'
#
loop_
_entity.id
_entity.type
_entity.pdbx_description
1 polymer ?
#
loop_
_entity_poly.entity_id
_entity_poly.type
_entity_poly.pdbx_seq_one_letter_code
_entity_poly.pdbx_strand_id
1 'polypeptide(L)'
;MTQIYFEAKGEALLERIGMSKSDFARQMGIRKQNVKALFKSKNLKTIYRAATVMNVPFEMLVGFIEEPYLSDVPVTPYDEDTELAEEEIPRGDSAEDVVKRRGIISNFYREWKIQNPLQRRYNLFLKEYINIRFVSITETCTHASRSYLSTLAALQLDAILTGAKKVASVPAKKNGNQKEFEKMLIMHYRCPGIGTVKMTVGVKRRTHEKVQYCITAIEA
;
A
#
# COMPACT_ATOMS: atom_id res chain seq x y z
N MET A 1 9.65 -8.77 0.57
CA MET A 1 10.57 -7.65 0.90
C MET A 1 11.09 -7.10 -0.41
N THR A 2 10.63 -5.93 -0.84
CA THR A 2 11.24 -5.25 -1.99
C THR A 2 12.62 -4.81 -1.55
N GLN A 3 13.66 -5.53 -1.93
CA GLN A 3 15.02 -5.09 -1.73
C GLN A 3 15.26 -3.91 -2.67
N ILE A 4 15.55 -2.75 -2.12
CA ILE A 4 16.03 -1.62 -2.91
C ILE A 4 17.48 -1.97 -3.27
N TYR A 5 17.72 -2.49 -4.48
CA TYR A 5 19.08 -2.76 -5.00
C TYR A 5 19.71 -1.45 -5.46
N PHE A 6 20.15 -0.69 -4.48
CA PHE A 6 20.80 0.58 -4.73
C PHE A 6 22.18 0.42 -5.38
N GLU A 7 22.90 -0.65 -5.03
CA GLU A 7 24.28 -0.87 -5.46
C GLU A 7 24.45 -1.04 -6.97
N ALA A 8 23.63 -1.89 -7.57
CA ALA A 8 23.72 -2.16 -9.01
C ALA A 8 23.38 -0.94 -9.87
N LYS A 9 22.42 -0.13 -9.47
CA LYS A 9 22.02 1.06 -10.22
C LYS A 9 22.96 2.25 -10.01
N GLY A 10 23.53 2.44 -8.83
CA GLY A 10 24.43 3.55 -8.53
C GLY A 10 25.75 3.48 -9.32
N GLU A 11 26.40 2.32 -9.40
CA GLU A 11 27.63 2.15 -10.15
C GLU A 11 27.41 2.24 -11.67
N ALA A 12 26.40 1.55 -12.19
CA ALA A 12 26.03 1.61 -13.60
C ALA A 12 25.60 3.03 -14.03
N LEU A 13 24.95 3.77 -13.13
CA LEU A 13 24.55 5.14 -13.42
C LEU A 13 25.75 6.09 -13.47
N LEU A 14 26.76 5.93 -12.60
CA LEU A 14 28.02 6.70 -12.70
C LEU A 14 28.71 6.51 -14.05
N GLU A 15 28.82 5.27 -14.52
CA GLU A 15 29.36 4.97 -15.86
C GLU A 15 28.55 5.63 -16.97
N ARG A 16 27.22 5.52 -16.89
CA ARG A 16 26.31 6.07 -17.90
C ARG A 16 26.38 7.59 -18.01
N ILE A 17 26.60 8.31 -16.91
CA ILE A 17 26.74 9.77 -16.90
C ILE A 17 28.20 10.24 -17.08
N GLY A 18 29.16 9.31 -17.26
CA GLY A 18 30.57 9.60 -17.42
C GLY A 18 31.27 10.16 -16.18
N MET A 19 30.71 9.96 -14.99
CA MET A 19 31.29 10.45 -13.73
C MET A 19 32.15 9.35 -13.09
N SER A 20 33.42 9.65 -12.81
CA SER A 20 34.29 8.72 -12.12
C SER A 20 33.92 8.55 -10.66
N LYS A 21 34.16 7.34 -10.10
CA LYS A 21 33.98 7.10 -8.65
C LYS A 21 34.80 8.07 -7.78
N SER A 22 35.94 8.53 -8.27
CA SER A 22 36.81 9.50 -7.58
C SER A 22 36.17 10.87 -7.52
N ASP A 23 35.62 11.35 -8.64
CA ASP A 23 34.94 12.66 -8.73
C ASP A 23 33.65 12.66 -7.90
N PHE A 24 32.86 11.61 -8.02
CA PHE A 24 31.68 11.42 -7.18
C PHE A 24 32.02 11.46 -5.69
N ALA A 25 33.03 10.68 -5.25
CA ALA A 25 33.47 10.64 -3.87
C ALA A 25 33.92 12.02 -3.37
N ARG A 26 34.68 12.77 -4.20
CA ARG A 26 35.12 14.12 -3.88
C ARG A 26 33.94 15.08 -3.70
N GLN A 27 32.97 15.05 -4.59
CA GLN A 27 31.78 15.92 -4.51
C GLN A 27 30.87 15.54 -3.33
N MET A 28 30.78 14.25 -3.00
CA MET A 28 30.06 13.76 -1.83
C MET A 28 30.78 14.03 -0.49
N GLY A 29 32.07 14.41 -0.53
CA GLY A 29 32.89 14.56 0.67
C GLY A 29 33.21 13.25 1.38
N ILE A 30 33.33 12.15 0.64
CA ILE A 30 33.63 10.81 1.18
C ILE A 30 34.89 10.22 0.57
N ARG A 31 35.44 9.17 1.18
CA ARG A 31 36.57 8.44 0.59
C ARG A 31 36.06 7.55 -0.55
N LYS A 32 36.85 7.39 -1.64
CA LYS A 32 36.52 6.57 -2.81
C LYS A 32 36.08 5.15 -2.46
N GLN A 33 36.72 4.53 -1.46
CA GLN A 33 36.40 3.20 -0.98
C GLN A 33 34.99 3.09 -0.36
N ASN A 34 34.42 4.22 0.09
CA ASN A 34 33.11 4.27 0.72
C ASN A 34 31.96 4.46 -0.29
N VAL A 35 32.26 4.65 -1.58
CA VAL A 35 31.24 4.84 -2.61
C VAL A 35 30.32 3.62 -2.69
N LYS A 36 30.87 2.42 -2.69
CA LYS A 36 30.10 1.17 -2.71
C LYS A 36 29.18 1.05 -1.48
N ALA A 37 29.68 1.38 -0.30
CA ALA A 37 28.91 1.36 0.94
C ALA A 37 27.80 2.43 0.94
N LEU A 38 28.07 3.60 0.35
CA LEU A 38 27.06 4.65 0.19
C LEU A 38 25.88 4.16 -0.67
N PHE A 39 26.16 3.49 -1.78
CA PHE A 39 25.10 2.93 -2.63
C PHE A 39 24.31 1.79 -1.98
N LYS A 40 24.81 1.18 -0.92
CA LYS A 40 24.08 0.24 -0.06
C LYS A 40 23.28 0.93 1.06
N SER A 41 23.43 2.23 1.24
CA SER A 41 22.76 2.98 2.30
C SER A 41 21.25 2.95 2.15
N LYS A 42 20.53 2.69 3.25
CA LYS A 42 19.07 2.81 3.32
C LYS A 42 18.63 4.23 3.76
N ASN A 43 19.57 5.16 3.92
CA ASN A 43 19.28 6.52 4.36
C ASN A 43 18.88 7.39 3.17
N LEU A 44 17.61 7.77 3.11
CA LEU A 44 17.04 8.57 2.02
C LEU A 44 17.74 9.93 1.83
N LYS A 45 18.21 10.58 2.91
CA LYS A 45 18.97 11.84 2.79
C LYS A 45 20.29 11.65 2.05
N THR A 46 20.98 10.55 2.35
CA THR A 46 22.24 10.19 1.66
C THR A 46 21.98 9.90 0.19
N ILE A 47 20.91 9.20 -0.12
CA ILE A 47 20.50 8.84 -1.48
C ILE A 47 20.11 10.09 -2.27
N TYR A 48 19.31 10.98 -1.67
CA TYR A 48 18.92 12.23 -2.29
C TYR A 48 20.14 13.12 -2.61
N ARG A 49 21.08 13.24 -1.66
CA ARG A 49 22.34 13.97 -1.88
C ARG A 49 23.17 13.35 -3.01
N ALA A 50 23.21 12.02 -3.11
CA ALA A 50 23.90 11.33 -4.20
C ALA A 50 23.25 11.65 -5.56
N ALA A 51 21.93 11.66 -5.66
CA ALA A 51 21.20 12.04 -6.87
C ALA A 51 21.52 13.49 -7.28
N THR A 52 21.54 14.42 -6.32
CA THR A 52 21.88 15.82 -6.54
C THR A 52 23.30 15.98 -7.07
N VAL A 53 24.29 15.28 -6.48
CA VAL A 53 25.68 15.29 -6.92
C VAL A 53 25.85 14.70 -8.31
N MET A 54 25.10 13.67 -8.65
CA MET A 54 25.10 13.05 -9.98
C MET A 54 24.29 13.83 -11.00
N ASN A 55 23.57 14.86 -10.57
CA ASN A 55 22.63 15.63 -11.39
C ASN A 55 21.62 14.75 -12.14
N VAL A 56 21.05 13.78 -11.43
CA VAL A 56 20.03 12.87 -11.96
C VAL A 56 18.78 12.92 -11.10
N PRO A 57 17.59 12.63 -11.67
CA PRO A 57 16.38 12.44 -10.90
C PRO A 57 16.57 11.38 -9.81
N PHE A 58 16.00 11.62 -8.62
CA PHE A 58 16.12 10.71 -7.48
C PHE A 58 15.63 9.28 -7.79
N GLU A 59 14.59 9.18 -8.61
CA GLU A 59 13.97 7.95 -9.07
C GLU A 59 14.94 7.07 -9.88
N MET A 60 15.94 7.66 -10.50
CA MET A 60 16.97 6.89 -11.23
C MET A 60 17.95 6.17 -10.28
N LEU A 61 18.13 6.66 -9.07
CA LEU A 61 18.95 6.02 -8.03
C LEU A 61 18.15 5.07 -7.17
N VAL A 62 16.91 5.44 -6.86
CA VAL A 62 15.98 4.55 -6.15
C VAL A 62 15.33 3.63 -7.17
N GLY A 63 16.05 2.58 -7.53
CA GLY A 63 15.40 1.52 -8.27
C GLY A 63 14.49 0.75 -7.34
N PHE A 64 13.19 0.88 -7.52
CA PHE A 64 12.34 -0.26 -7.24
C PHE A 64 12.86 -1.40 -8.12
N ILE A 65 13.15 -2.59 -7.53
CA ILE A 65 13.13 -3.77 -8.37
C ILE A 65 11.65 -3.89 -8.71
N GLU A 66 11.29 -3.45 -9.89
CA GLU A 66 10.38 -4.25 -10.64
C GLU A 66 11.06 -5.61 -10.68
N GLU A 67 10.55 -6.63 -9.97
CA GLU A 67 10.74 -8.01 -10.39
C GLU A 67 10.59 -7.95 -11.90
N PRO A 68 11.44 -8.66 -12.66
CA PRO A 68 11.31 -8.61 -14.09
C PRO A 68 9.83 -8.86 -14.37
N TYR A 69 9.10 -7.80 -14.61
CA TYR A 69 7.83 -7.91 -15.29
C TYR A 69 8.23 -8.73 -16.49
N LEU A 70 7.72 -9.93 -16.54
CA LEU A 70 7.80 -10.75 -17.73
C LEU A 70 7.14 -9.92 -18.81
N SER A 71 7.96 -9.05 -19.43
CA SER A 71 7.55 -8.18 -20.54
C SER A 71 7.13 -8.98 -21.76
N ASP A 72 7.08 -10.29 -21.64
CA ASP A 72 6.67 -11.26 -22.63
C ASP A 72 5.45 -12.10 -22.21
N VAL A 73 4.84 -11.80 -21.05
CA VAL A 73 3.47 -12.25 -20.84
C VAL A 73 2.60 -11.26 -21.62
N PRO A 74 1.91 -11.69 -22.69
CA PRO A 74 0.93 -10.85 -23.33
C PRO A 74 0.02 -10.35 -22.19
N VAL A 75 -0.23 -9.04 -22.15
CA VAL A 75 -1.26 -8.48 -21.30
C VAL A 75 -2.55 -9.08 -21.83
N THR A 76 -2.87 -10.28 -21.37
CA THR A 76 -4.20 -10.82 -21.49
C THR A 76 -5.09 -9.82 -20.77
N PRO A 77 -6.13 -9.29 -21.43
CA PRO A 77 -7.09 -8.43 -20.75
C PRO A 77 -7.56 -9.22 -19.55
N TYR A 78 -7.27 -8.67 -18.37
CA TYR A 78 -7.74 -9.09 -17.05
C TYR A 78 -8.17 -10.56 -17.07
N ASP A 79 -7.23 -11.48 -16.77
CA ASP A 79 -7.60 -12.88 -16.62
C ASP A 79 -8.66 -12.94 -15.52
N GLU A 80 -9.86 -13.30 -15.91
CA GLU A 80 -11.01 -13.59 -15.06
C GLU A 80 -10.70 -14.69 -14.03
N ASP A 81 -9.50 -15.29 -14.08
CA ASP A 81 -9.04 -16.38 -13.24
C ASP A 81 -8.43 -15.97 -11.89
N THR A 82 -8.45 -14.70 -11.51
CA THR A 82 -8.29 -14.32 -10.10
C THR A 82 -9.67 -14.14 -9.43
N GLU A 83 -10.69 -14.70 -9.99
CA GLU A 83 -11.83 -15.17 -9.24
C GLU A 83 -11.32 -16.26 -8.29
N LEU A 84 -10.93 -15.88 -7.07
CA LEU A 84 -11.25 -16.73 -5.93
C LEU A 84 -12.72 -17.03 -6.16
N ALA A 85 -13.02 -18.23 -6.64
CA ALA A 85 -14.34 -18.55 -7.12
C ALA A 85 -15.33 -18.00 -6.10
N GLU A 86 -16.23 -17.10 -6.52
CA GLU A 86 -17.26 -16.54 -5.62
C GLU A 86 -18.00 -17.66 -4.89
N GLU A 87 -17.96 -18.88 -5.44
CA GLU A 87 -18.45 -20.12 -4.87
C GLU A 87 -17.73 -20.57 -3.58
N GLU A 88 -16.47 -20.14 -3.35
CA GLU A 88 -15.73 -20.49 -2.12
C GLU A 88 -16.07 -19.58 -0.94
N ILE A 89 -16.68 -18.41 -1.18
CA ILE A 89 -17.03 -17.48 -0.11
C ILE A 89 -18.40 -17.86 0.44
N PRO A 90 -18.50 -18.27 1.71
CA PRO A 90 -19.79 -18.67 2.31
C PRO A 90 -20.80 -17.52 2.28
N ARG A 91 -22.03 -17.82 1.81
CA ARG A 91 -23.13 -16.84 1.73
C ARG A 91 -24.02 -16.84 2.98
N GLY A 92 -23.93 -17.88 3.82
CA GLY A 92 -24.74 -18.02 5.02
C GLY A 92 -24.28 -17.09 6.16
N ASP A 93 -25.08 -17.04 7.23
CA ASP A 93 -24.82 -16.22 8.42
C ASP A 93 -24.47 -17.05 9.65
N SER A 94 -24.14 -18.34 9.48
CA SER A 94 -23.70 -19.18 10.57
C SER A 94 -22.38 -18.70 11.17
N ALA A 95 -22.12 -19.07 12.42
CA ALA A 95 -20.85 -18.78 13.08
C ALA A 95 -19.65 -19.34 12.28
N GLU A 96 -19.82 -20.52 11.66
CA GLU A 96 -18.80 -21.14 10.82
C GLU A 96 -18.54 -20.32 9.56
N ASP A 97 -19.58 -19.81 8.90
CA ASP A 97 -19.45 -18.97 7.72
C ASP A 97 -18.71 -17.68 8.04
N VAL A 98 -19.03 -17.05 9.17
CA VAL A 98 -18.33 -15.86 9.66
C VAL A 98 -16.84 -16.15 9.90
N VAL A 99 -16.51 -17.30 10.50
CA VAL A 99 -15.11 -17.70 10.74
C VAL A 99 -14.37 -17.93 9.42
N LYS A 100 -14.99 -18.63 8.46
CA LYS A 100 -14.42 -18.86 7.13
C LYS A 100 -14.17 -17.53 6.41
N ARG A 101 -15.15 -16.63 6.34
CA ARG A 101 -15.01 -15.30 5.73
C ARG A 101 -13.92 -14.48 6.42
N ARG A 102 -13.80 -14.55 7.74
CA ARG A 102 -12.70 -13.87 8.47
C ARG A 102 -11.32 -14.39 8.05
N GLY A 103 -11.20 -15.71 7.87
CA GLY A 103 -9.97 -16.34 7.34
C GLY A 103 -9.61 -15.83 5.94
N ILE A 104 -10.60 -15.79 5.03
CA ILE A 104 -10.43 -15.29 3.66
C ILE A 104 -9.93 -13.84 3.66
N ILE A 105 -10.59 -12.94 4.40
CA ILE A 105 -10.18 -11.53 4.51
C ILE A 105 -8.76 -11.42 5.08
N SER A 106 -8.44 -12.18 6.13
CA SER A 106 -7.13 -12.15 6.77
C SER A 106 -6.01 -12.60 5.82
N ASN A 107 -6.24 -13.68 5.06
CA ASN A 107 -5.29 -14.18 4.07
C ASN A 107 -5.09 -13.17 2.94
N PHE A 108 -6.18 -12.62 2.39
CA PHE A 108 -6.13 -11.57 1.38
C PHE A 108 -5.27 -10.37 1.83
N TYR A 109 -5.48 -9.84 3.04
CA TYR A 109 -4.66 -8.73 3.55
C TYR A 109 -3.20 -9.12 3.74
N ARG A 110 -2.90 -10.38 4.09
CA ARG A 110 -1.51 -10.85 4.20
C ARG A 110 -0.83 -10.84 2.84
N GLU A 111 -1.47 -11.38 1.82
CA GLU A 111 -0.97 -11.42 0.45
C GLU A 111 -0.84 -10.01 -0.12
N TRP A 112 -1.87 -9.18 0.06
CA TRP A 112 -1.84 -7.78 -0.35
C TRP A 112 -0.64 -7.03 0.26
N LYS A 113 -0.32 -7.25 1.52
CA LYS A 113 0.85 -6.63 2.18
C LYS A 113 2.19 -7.12 1.61
N ILE A 114 2.28 -8.36 1.19
CA ILE A 114 3.46 -8.90 0.51
C ILE A 114 3.65 -8.21 -0.83
N GLN A 115 2.58 -8.09 -1.61
CA GLN A 115 2.58 -7.41 -2.91
C GLN A 115 2.75 -5.89 -2.79
N ASN A 116 2.40 -5.30 -1.65
CA ASN A 116 2.44 -3.87 -1.39
C ASN A 116 3.33 -3.53 -0.17
N PRO A 117 4.66 -3.58 -0.28
CA PRO A 117 5.58 -3.41 0.86
C PRO A 117 5.44 -2.08 1.60
N LEU A 118 5.05 -1.00 0.90
CA LEU A 118 4.79 0.30 1.52
C LEU A 118 3.49 0.32 2.33
N GLN A 119 2.65 -0.70 2.18
CA GLN A 119 1.37 -0.87 2.88
C GLN A 119 0.48 0.37 2.82
N ARG A 120 0.42 1.03 1.66
CA ARG A 120 -0.38 2.23 1.44
C ARG A 120 -0.79 2.35 -0.03
N ARG A 121 -1.91 3.06 -0.28
CA ARG A 121 -2.36 3.45 -1.61
C ARG A 121 -2.70 4.93 -1.64
N TYR A 122 -2.46 5.57 -2.79
CA TYR A 122 -2.83 6.95 -3.02
C TYR A 122 -4.32 7.05 -3.34
N ASN A 123 -5.04 7.85 -2.57
CA ASN A 123 -6.45 8.13 -2.85
C ASN A 123 -6.59 9.37 -3.72
N LEU A 124 -7.24 9.24 -4.86
CA LEU A 124 -7.37 10.29 -5.87
C LEU A 124 -8.19 11.49 -5.40
N PHE A 125 -9.15 11.28 -4.50
CA PHE A 125 -10.06 12.33 -4.02
C PHE A 125 -9.56 13.02 -2.75
N LEU A 126 -8.87 12.32 -1.86
CA LEU A 126 -8.18 12.94 -0.73
C LEU A 126 -6.86 13.59 -1.15
N LYS A 127 -6.29 13.18 -2.28
CA LYS A 127 -4.95 13.54 -2.74
C LYS A 127 -3.86 13.21 -1.70
N GLU A 128 -4.04 12.11 -0.99
CA GLU A 128 -3.15 11.65 0.08
C GLU A 128 -3.08 10.12 0.11
N TYR A 129 -2.03 9.60 0.76
CA TYR A 129 -1.90 8.16 0.97
C TYR A 129 -2.76 7.67 2.13
N ILE A 130 -3.43 6.54 1.94
CA ILE A 130 -4.13 5.80 2.99
C ILE A 130 -3.28 4.57 3.32
N ASN A 131 -2.91 4.43 4.59
CA ASN A 131 -2.05 3.37 5.07
C ASN A 131 -2.88 2.19 5.58
N ILE A 132 -2.35 0.97 5.38
CA ILE A 132 -2.88 -0.27 5.96
C ILE A 132 -2.04 -0.63 7.17
N ARG A 133 -2.67 -0.75 8.33
CA ARG A 133 -2.04 -1.11 9.61
C ARG A 133 -2.70 -2.36 10.19
N PHE A 134 -2.19 -2.84 11.30
CA PHE A 134 -2.80 -4.00 11.99
C PHE A 134 -4.27 -3.76 12.33
N VAL A 135 -4.62 -2.56 12.79
CA VAL A 135 -6.01 -2.17 13.07
C VAL A 135 -6.91 -2.27 11.84
N SER A 136 -6.38 -1.99 10.65
CA SER A 136 -7.13 -2.10 9.39
C SER A 136 -7.61 -3.53 9.15
N ILE A 137 -6.74 -4.49 9.40
CA ILE A 137 -7.03 -5.92 9.22
C ILE A 137 -8.02 -6.39 10.27
N THR A 138 -7.73 -6.13 11.55
CA THR A 138 -8.59 -6.57 12.66
C THR A 138 -10.00 -6.02 12.58
N GLU A 139 -10.16 -4.74 12.31
CA GLU A 139 -11.48 -4.11 12.22
C GLU A 139 -12.25 -4.56 10.98
N THR A 140 -11.56 -4.67 9.83
CA THR A 140 -12.22 -5.18 8.61
C THR A 140 -12.60 -6.64 8.79
N CYS A 141 -11.72 -7.50 9.28
CA CYS A 141 -12.05 -8.90 9.59
C CYS A 141 -13.22 -9.03 10.55
N THR A 142 -13.31 -8.19 11.58
CA THR A 142 -14.37 -8.25 12.58
C THR A 142 -15.73 -7.82 12.02
N HIS A 143 -15.75 -6.83 11.17
CA HIS A 143 -16.99 -6.24 10.67
C HIS A 143 -17.42 -6.80 9.31
N ALA A 144 -16.49 -6.92 8.35
CA ALA A 144 -16.83 -7.37 7.00
C ALA A 144 -17.17 -8.87 6.94
N SER A 145 -16.57 -9.69 7.80
CA SER A 145 -16.90 -11.13 7.82
C SER A 145 -18.33 -11.46 8.21
N ARG A 146 -19.08 -10.51 8.77
CA ARG A 146 -20.47 -10.72 9.20
C ARG A 146 -21.46 -10.80 8.04
N SER A 147 -21.10 -10.29 6.86
CA SER A 147 -21.94 -10.27 5.67
C SER A 147 -21.13 -10.72 4.45
N TYR A 148 -21.78 -11.47 3.56
CA TYR A 148 -21.20 -11.90 2.30
C TYR A 148 -20.74 -10.70 1.44
N LEU A 149 -21.63 -9.70 1.25
CA LEU A 149 -21.32 -8.52 0.45
C LEU A 149 -20.18 -7.68 1.05
N SER A 150 -20.13 -7.58 2.37
CA SER A 150 -19.03 -6.89 3.04
C SER A 150 -17.70 -7.63 2.89
N THR A 151 -17.72 -8.95 2.84
CA THR A 151 -16.53 -9.77 2.56
C THR A 151 -16.04 -9.50 1.14
N LEU A 152 -16.92 -9.56 0.14
CA LEU A 152 -16.58 -9.21 -1.25
C LEU A 152 -16.01 -7.79 -1.35
N ALA A 153 -16.61 -6.83 -0.64
CA ALA A 153 -16.11 -5.46 -0.60
C ALA A 153 -14.68 -5.37 -0.04
N ALA A 154 -14.38 -6.11 1.04
CA ALA A 154 -13.04 -6.13 1.61
C ALA A 154 -11.96 -6.64 0.64
N LEU A 155 -12.32 -7.55 -0.27
CA LEU A 155 -11.43 -8.08 -1.30
C LEU A 155 -11.17 -7.08 -2.45
N GLN A 156 -11.98 -6.01 -2.57
CA GLN A 156 -11.78 -4.93 -3.55
C GLN A 156 -10.92 -3.78 -2.98
N LEU A 157 -9.99 -4.09 -2.09
CA LEU A 157 -9.22 -3.13 -1.28
C LEU A 157 -8.55 -2.04 -2.12
N ASP A 158 -7.85 -2.39 -3.19
CA ASP A 158 -7.10 -1.43 -4.01
C ASP A 158 -8.02 -0.42 -4.71
N ALA A 159 -9.09 -0.89 -5.32
CA ALA A 159 -10.07 -0.04 -5.97
C ALA A 159 -10.73 0.93 -4.98
N ILE A 160 -11.08 0.44 -3.79
CA ILE A 160 -11.71 1.24 -2.73
C ILE A 160 -10.72 2.26 -2.16
N LEU A 161 -9.49 1.86 -1.84
CA LEU A 161 -8.46 2.78 -1.35
C LEU A 161 -8.18 3.91 -2.34
N THR A 162 -8.12 3.59 -3.63
CA THR A 162 -7.82 4.55 -4.70
C THR A 162 -9.00 5.46 -5.01
N GLY A 163 -10.21 4.90 -5.12
CA GLY A 163 -11.36 5.57 -5.71
C GLY A 163 -12.43 6.05 -4.72
N ALA A 164 -12.34 5.72 -3.43
CA ALA A 164 -13.37 6.14 -2.48
C ALA A 164 -13.38 7.65 -2.28
N LYS A 165 -14.59 8.23 -2.21
CA LYS A 165 -14.83 9.66 -2.01
C LYS A 165 -15.28 9.93 -0.57
N LYS A 166 -14.70 10.96 0.05
CA LYS A 166 -15.11 11.41 1.39
C LYS A 166 -16.53 11.97 1.34
N VAL A 167 -17.40 11.45 2.20
CA VAL A 167 -18.79 11.91 2.35
C VAL A 167 -19.05 12.60 3.69
N ALA A 168 -18.30 12.19 4.75
CA ALA A 168 -18.46 12.80 6.08
C ALA A 168 -17.15 12.73 6.88
N SER A 169 -17.12 13.46 7.98
CA SER A 169 -16.08 13.39 9.00
C SER A 169 -16.73 13.43 10.39
N VAL A 170 -16.38 12.48 11.25
CA VAL A 170 -16.92 12.38 12.60
C VAL A 170 -15.78 12.31 13.62
N PRO A 171 -15.97 12.79 14.87
CA PRO A 171 -14.98 12.61 15.91
C PRO A 171 -14.67 11.13 16.16
N ALA A 172 -13.42 10.80 16.39
CA ALA A 172 -13.04 9.44 16.80
C ALA A 172 -13.46 9.19 18.25
N LYS A 173 -13.80 7.95 18.57
CA LYS A 173 -14.09 7.55 19.96
C LYS A 173 -12.82 7.67 20.80
N LYS A 174 -12.96 8.13 22.05
CA LYS A 174 -11.82 8.33 22.97
C LYS A 174 -11.25 7.01 23.52
N ASN A 175 -11.95 5.90 23.31
CA ASN A 175 -11.61 4.58 23.85
C ASN A 175 -11.44 3.53 22.73
N GLY A 176 -10.98 2.35 23.10
CA GLY A 176 -10.79 1.22 22.19
C GLY A 176 -9.79 1.50 21.08
N ASN A 177 -10.01 0.89 19.92
CA ASN A 177 -9.11 0.95 18.76
C ASN A 177 -9.10 2.31 18.03
N GLN A 178 -9.96 3.25 18.45
CA GLN A 178 -10.01 4.61 17.88
C GLN A 178 -9.26 5.66 18.73
N LYS A 179 -8.73 5.32 19.89
CA LYS A 179 -8.09 6.26 20.83
C LYS A 179 -6.94 7.07 20.23
N GLU A 180 -6.23 6.53 19.25
CA GLU A 180 -5.10 7.19 18.58
C GLU A 180 -5.53 8.16 17.47
N PHE A 181 -6.80 8.11 17.06
CA PHE A 181 -7.32 8.97 16.00
C PHE A 181 -7.95 10.25 16.55
N GLU A 182 -7.83 11.33 15.81
CA GLU A 182 -8.50 12.61 16.04
C GLU A 182 -9.94 12.56 15.55
N LYS A 183 -10.09 12.06 14.32
CA LYS A 183 -11.37 11.95 13.61
C LYS A 183 -11.36 10.75 12.68
N MET A 184 -12.58 10.35 12.29
CA MET A 184 -12.81 9.30 11.31
C MET A 184 -13.43 9.93 10.05
N LEU A 185 -12.84 9.67 8.90
CA LEU A 185 -13.41 10.03 7.61
C LEU A 185 -14.30 8.88 7.14
N ILE A 186 -15.52 9.19 6.77
CA ILE A 186 -16.43 8.24 6.11
C ILE A 186 -16.29 8.45 4.62
N MET A 187 -15.96 7.40 3.91
CA MET A 187 -15.74 7.41 2.48
C MET A 187 -16.62 6.38 1.81
N HIS A 188 -17.16 6.72 0.66
CA HIS A 188 -17.98 5.81 -0.14
C HIS A 188 -17.32 5.50 -1.48
N TYR A 189 -17.50 4.27 -1.91
CA TYR A 189 -17.10 3.77 -3.21
C TYR A 189 -18.25 2.97 -3.81
N ARG A 190 -18.56 3.18 -5.09
CA ARG A 190 -19.56 2.37 -5.80
C ARG A 190 -18.84 1.19 -6.43
N CYS A 191 -19.04 0.02 -5.87
CA CYS A 191 -18.42 -1.22 -6.33
C CYS A 191 -19.38 -1.97 -7.26
N PRO A 192 -18.97 -2.28 -8.49
CA PRO A 192 -19.79 -3.11 -9.39
C PRO A 192 -20.13 -4.45 -8.72
N GLY A 193 -21.37 -4.90 -8.89
CA GLY A 193 -21.85 -6.18 -8.31
C GLY A 193 -22.13 -6.18 -6.81
N ILE A 194 -21.60 -5.19 -6.04
CA ILE A 194 -21.75 -5.13 -4.57
C ILE A 194 -22.68 -3.97 -4.15
N GLY A 195 -22.64 -2.86 -4.89
CA GLY A 195 -23.36 -1.65 -4.52
C GLY A 195 -22.47 -0.59 -3.89
N THR A 196 -22.99 0.12 -2.89
CA THR A 196 -22.22 1.16 -2.17
C THR A 196 -21.40 0.52 -1.04
N VAL A 197 -20.12 0.79 -1.06
CA VAL A 197 -19.17 0.35 -0.04
C VAL A 197 -18.78 1.54 0.83
N LYS A 198 -18.81 1.35 2.14
CA LYS A 198 -18.32 2.29 3.14
C LYS A 198 -16.91 1.91 3.57
N MET A 199 -15.97 2.82 3.36
CA MET A 199 -14.64 2.75 3.98
C MET A 199 -14.53 3.81 5.07
N THR A 200 -14.09 3.40 6.25
CA THR A 200 -13.76 4.31 7.33
C THR A 200 -12.25 4.49 7.41
N VAL A 201 -11.79 5.74 7.49
CA VAL A 201 -10.36 6.09 7.57
C VAL A 201 -10.12 6.93 8.81
N GLY A 202 -9.24 6.45 9.70
CA GLY A 202 -8.81 7.21 10.87
C GLY A 202 -7.71 8.20 10.52
N VAL A 203 -7.81 9.43 11.04
CA VAL A 203 -6.76 10.45 10.97
C VAL A 203 -6.04 10.47 12.33
N LYS A 204 -4.76 10.12 12.35
CA LYS A 204 -3.97 10.09 13.60
C LYS A 204 -3.78 11.49 14.18
N ARG A 205 -3.88 11.60 15.52
CA ARG A 205 -3.78 12.90 16.23
C ARG A 205 -2.47 13.63 16.02
N ARG A 206 -1.33 12.91 16.04
CA ARG A 206 0.00 13.53 16.02
C ARG A 206 0.57 13.67 14.62
N THR A 207 0.41 12.66 13.78
CA THR A 207 1.05 12.59 12.47
C THR A 207 0.14 12.97 11.32
N HIS A 208 -1.16 13.11 11.58
CA HIS A 208 -2.23 13.28 10.59
C HIS A 208 -2.26 12.18 9.50
N GLU A 209 -1.53 11.09 9.75
CA GLU A 209 -1.51 9.90 8.90
C GLU A 209 -2.94 9.35 8.74
N LYS A 210 -3.32 9.06 7.49
CA LYS A 210 -4.59 8.42 7.18
C LYS A 210 -4.39 6.91 7.22
N VAL A 211 -5.19 6.24 8.05
CA VAL A 211 -5.15 4.78 8.22
C VAL A 211 -6.53 4.21 7.90
N GLN A 212 -6.59 3.30 6.95
CA GLN A 212 -7.84 2.56 6.70
C GLN A 212 -8.23 1.86 7.99
N TYR A 213 -9.47 2.03 8.42
CA TYR A 213 -9.96 1.45 9.65
C TYR A 213 -10.84 0.23 9.38
N CYS A 214 -11.88 0.38 8.57
CA CYS A 214 -12.81 -0.68 8.27
C CYS A 214 -13.43 -0.50 6.88
N ILE A 215 -13.73 -1.60 6.19
CA ILE A 215 -14.48 -1.63 4.92
C ILE A 215 -15.70 -2.54 5.13
N THR A 216 -16.88 -2.06 4.73
CA THR A 216 -18.13 -2.83 4.76
C THR A 216 -19.02 -2.41 3.59
N ALA A 217 -19.83 -3.31 3.05
CA ALA A 217 -20.92 -2.94 2.17
C ALA A 217 -22.00 -2.19 2.95
N ILE A 218 -22.68 -1.24 2.29
CA ILE A 218 -23.92 -0.64 2.77
C ILE A 218 -25.03 -1.45 2.15
N GLU A 219 -25.70 -2.27 2.95
CA GLU A 219 -26.88 -2.97 2.53
C GLU A 219 -27.99 -1.95 2.33
N ALA A 220 -28.67 -2.07 1.17
CA ALA A 220 -29.78 -1.18 0.79
C ALA A 220 -31.05 -1.53 1.60
#